data_5d1f2302e02533e2f46107d537fa9216
#
_entry.id   5d1f2302e02533e2f46107d537fa9216
#
_cell.length_a   1.000
_cell.length_b   1.000
_cell.length_c   1.000
_cell.angle_alpha   90.00
_cell.angle_beta   90.00
_cell.angle_gamma   90.00
#
_symmetry.space_group_name_H-M   'P 1'
#
loop_
_entity.id
_entity.type
_entity.pdbx_description
1 polymer ?
#
loop_
_entity_poly.entity_id
_entity_poly.type
_entity_poly.pdbx_seq_one_letter_code
_entity_poly.pdbx_strand_id
1 'polypeptide(L)'
;NVLLNQFNQDEPNQLLFSLLKSNILIGYGGLVHINWINKSAEVSFVMKTKLEENHFESLWSIFTRLIEKVSFKELKLNKIFIYAFDLRPHLYPVLEKNGFIFEAKLRKHVKVGEIFEDVIIHSKFNEDK
;
A
#
# COMPACT_ATOMS: atom_id res chain seq x y z
N ASN A 1 -3.39 22.88 -6.05
CA ASN A 1 -3.35 21.43 -6.15
C ASN A 1 -2.72 20.82 -4.90
N VAL A 2 -3.51 20.04 -4.15
CA VAL A 2 -3.08 19.47 -2.87
C VAL A 2 -1.88 18.52 -3.05
N LEU A 3 -1.93 17.69 -4.07
CA LEU A 3 -0.86 16.73 -4.33
C LEU A 3 0.45 17.45 -4.67
N LEU A 4 0.39 18.50 -5.48
CA LEU A 4 1.56 19.28 -5.82
C LEU A 4 2.17 19.95 -4.59
N ASN A 5 1.31 20.47 -3.69
CA ASN A 5 1.78 21.06 -2.46
C ASN A 5 2.52 20.04 -1.58
N GLN A 6 2.04 18.80 -1.55
CA GLN A 6 2.69 17.75 -0.77
C GLN A 6 4.07 17.38 -1.34
N PHE A 7 4.21 17.35 -2.65
CA PHE A 7 5.51 17.10 -3.29
C PHE A 7 6.53 18.18 -2.95
N ASN A 8 6.08 19.40 -2.71
CA ASN A 8 6.96 20.50 -2.38
C ASN A 8 7.32 20.59 -0.90
N GLN A 9 6.77 19.71 -0.07
CA GLN A 9 7.10 19.63 1.36
C GLN A 9 8.27 18.69 1.57
N ASP A 10 9.12 19.01 2.55
CA ASP A 10 10.22 18.13 2.93
C ASP A 10 9.73 16.82 3.53
N GLU A 11 8.61 16.88 4.28
CA GLU A 11 8.03 15.70 4.93
C GLU A 11 6.53 15.65 4.64
N PRO A 12 6.14 15.21 3.43
CA PRO A 12 4.74 15.16 3.09
C PRO A 12 3.99 14.06 3.86
N ASN A 13 2.67 14.24 4.00
CA ASN A 13 1.82 13.25 4.67
C ASN A 13 1.54 12.04 3.79
N GLN A 14 1.59 12.23 2.48
CA GLN A 14 1.34 11.14 1.53
C GLN A 14 2.06 11.41 0.22
N LEU A 15 2.33 10.33 -0.50
CA LEU A 15 2.92 10.36 -1.85
C LEU A 15 2.12 9.39 -2.71
N LEU A 16 1.43 9.93 -3.71
CA LEU A 16 0.57 9.13 -4.59
C LEU A 16 1.09 9.17 -6.02
N PHE A 17 1.00 8.06 -6.69
CA PHE A 17 1.49 7.87 -8.05
C PHE A 17 0.41 7.24 -8.92
N SER A 18 0.40 7.62 -10.20
CA SER A 18 -0.39 6.93 -11.21
C SER A 18 0.47 5.82 -11.79
N LEU A 19 -0.09 4.63 -11.91
CA LEU A 19 0.60 3.49 -12.50
C LEU A 19 0.14 3.33 -13.94
N LEU A 20 1.09 3.46 -14.87
CA LEU A 20 0.81 3.40 -16.30
C LEU A 20 1.51 2.19 -16.93
N LYS A 21 0.83 1.57 -17.87
CA LYS A 21 1.42 0.53 -18.71
C LYS A 21 1.10 0.88 -20.16
N SER A 22 2.15 1.10 -20.97
CA SER A 22 2.02 1.54 -22.36
C SER A 22 1.12 2.79 -22.48
N ASN A 23 1.32 3.75 -21.57
CA ASN A 23 0.57 5.00 -21.48
C ASN A 23 -0.92 4.85 -21.12
N ILE A 24 -1.32 3.65 -20.68
CA ILE A 24 -2.68 3.40 -20.23
C ILE A 24 -2.68 3.35 -18.71
N LEU A 25 -3.58 4.12 -18.09
CA LEU A 25 -3.72 4.12 -16.64
C LEU A 25 -4.29 2.79 -16.17
N ILE A 26 -3.54 2.07 -15.34
CA ILE A 26 -3.97 0.78 -14.79
C ILE A 26 -4.33 0.87 -13.30
N GLY A 27 -3.87 1.91 -12.63
CA GLY A 27 -4.20 2.10 -11.24
C GLY A 27 -3.44 3.28 -10.67
N TYR A 28 -3.65 3.52 -9.39
CA TYR A 28 -2.90 4.52 -8.66
C TYR A 28 -2.77 4.11 -7.21
N GLY A 29 -1.74 4.60 -6.57
CA GLY A 29 -1.47 4.27 -5.20
C GLY A 29 -0.21 4.94 -4.71
N GLY A 30 0.26 4.50 -3.58
CA GLY A 30 1.47 5.06 -2.98
C GLY A 30 1.49 4.87 -1.48
N LEU A 31 2.01 5.88 -0.80
CA LEU A 31 2.14 5.88 0.65
C LEU A 31 1.20 6.91 1.24
N VAL A 32 0.45 6.52 2.26
CA VAL A 32 -0.44 7.42 3.00
C VAL A 32 -0.10 7.33 4.48
N HIS A 33 -0.56 8.29 5.25
CA HIS A 33 -0.32 8.35 6.70
C HIS A 33 1.17 8.18 7.04
N ILE A 34 2.03 8.88 6.31
CA ILE A 34 3.48 8.80 6.54
C ILE A 34 3.81 9.39 7.89
N ASN A 35 4.45 8.60 8.73
CA ASN A 35 4.92 9.04 10.04
C ASN A 35 6.44 9.14 9.99
N TRP A 36 6.94 10.35 9.87
CA TRP A 36 8.38 10.58 9.71
C TRP A 36 9.16 10.36 11.00
N ILE A 37 8.51 10.50 12.14
CA ILE A 37 9.15 10.25 13.42
C ILE A 37 9.38 8.75 13.60
N ASN A 38 8.34 7.95 13.37
CA ASN A 38 8.43 6.49 13.51
C ASN A 38 8.95 5.79 12.26
N LYS A 39 9.14 6.54 11.17
CA LYS A 39 9.64 6.01 9.90
C LYS A 39 8.76 4.88 9.37
N SER A 40 7.46 5.12 9.33
CA SER A 40 6.48 4.14 8.85
C SER A 40 5.45 4.80 7.95
N ALA A 41 4.83 4.01 7.09
CA ALA A 41 3.78 4.49 6.21
C ALA A 41 2.85 3.34 5.82
N GLU A 42 1.61 3.70 5.52
CA GLU A 42 0.63 2.76 4.99
C GLU A 42 0.70 2.75 3.47
N VAL A 43 0.65 1.56 2.88
CA VAL A 43 0.63 1.39 1.43
C VAL A 43 -0.82 1.34 0.96
N SER A 44 -1.14 2.11 -0.06
CA SER A 44 -2.47 2.12 -0.67
C SER A 44 -2.33 1.88 -2.16
N PHE A 45 -3.17 1.00 -2.72
CA PHE A 45 -3.17 0.75 -4.16
C PHE A 45 -4.58 0.43 -4.63
N VAL A 46 -5.00 1.14 -5.67
CA VAL A 46 -6.30 0.93 -6.32
C VAL A 46 -6.03 0.70 -7.81
N MET A 47 -6.48 -0.44 -8.32
CA MET A 47 -6.39 -0.71 -9.75
C MET A 47 -7.79 -0.75 -10.37
N LYS A 48 -7.88 -0.63 -11.70
CA LYS A 48 -9.16 -0.72 -12.39
C LYS A 48 -9.79 -2.10 -12.12
N THR A 49 -11.08 -2.12 -11.83
CA THR A 49 -11.81 -3.35 -11.50
C THR A 49 -11.62 -4.44 -12.55
N LYS A 50 -11.64 -4.05 -13.81
CA LYS A 50 -11.49 -4.97 -14.92
C LYS A 50 -10.14 -5.70 -14.91
N LEU A 51 -9.08 -4.99 -14.50
CA LEU A 51 -7.73 -5.56 -14.42
C LEU A 51 -7.58 -6.44 -13.19
N GLU A 52 -8.36 -6.18 -12.17
CA GLU A 52 -8.30 -6.94 -10.93
C GLU A 52 -8.67 -8.41 -11.13
N GLU A 53 -9.55 -8.70 -12.09
CA GLU A 53 -9.98 -10.07 -12.36
C GLU A 53 -8.86 -10.93 -12.97
N ASN A 54 -8.04 -10.35 -13.86
CA ASN A 54 -7.09 -11.11 -14.66
C ASN A 54 -5.63 -10.82 -14.37
N HIS A 55 -5.34 -9.67 -13.76
CA HIS A 55 -3.96 -9.20 -13.58
C HIS A 55 -3.65 -8.81 -12.14
N PHE A 56 -4.47 -9.25 -11.21
CA PHE A 56 -4.37 -8.86 -9.81
C PHE A 56 -2.98 -9.11 -9.23
N GLU A 57 -2.51 -10.35 -9.32
CA GLU A 57 -1.24 -10.73 -8.72
C GLU A 57 -0.06 -10.00 -9.38
N SER A 58 -0.03 -9.97 -10.72
CA SER A 58 1.10 -9.35 -11.42
C SER A 58 1.20 -7.85 -11.15
N LEU A 59 0.05 -7.14 -11.14
CA LEU A 59 0.05 -5.71 -10.90
C LEU A 59 0.39 -5.37 -9.46
N TRP A 60 -0.12 -6.13 -8.50
CA TRP A 60 0.25 -5.94 -7.10
C TRP A 60 1.73 -6.21 -6.89
N SER A 61 2.29 -7.23 -7.54
CA SER A 61 3.70 -7.55 -7.42
C SER A 61 4.59 -6.44 -7.98
N ILE A 62 4.19 -5.86 -9.12
CA ILE A 62 4.92 -4.72 -9.69
C ILE A 62 4.83 -3.51 -8.76
N PHE A 63 3.63 -3.20 -8.30
CA PHE A 63 3.41 -2.04 -7.44
C PHE A 63 4.19 -2.16 -6.12
N THR A 64 4.13 -3.32 -5.47
CA THR A 64 4.80 -3.50 -4.19
C THR A 64 6.32 -3.36 -4.32
N ARG A 65 6.90 -3.82 -5.43
CA ARG A 65 8.33 -3.64 -5.67
C ARG A 65 8.71 -2.17 -5.85
N LEU A 66 7.88 -1.42 -6.59
CA LEU A 66 8.10 0.00 -6.78
C LEU A 66 7.98 0.75 -5.46
N ILE A 67 6.93 0.48 -4.70
CA ILE A 67 6.70 1.19 -3.45
C ILE A 67 7.72 0.85 -2.38
N GLU A 68 8.22 -0.38 -2.40
CA GLU A 68 9.30 -0.79 -1.52
C GLU A 68 10.57 0.01 -1.80
N LYS A 69 10.91 0.17 -3.07
CA LYS A 69 12.08 0.94 -3.46
C LYS A 69 11.95 2.40 -3.03
N VAL A 70 10.80 3.02 -3.26
CA VAL A 70 10.56 4.39 -2.82
C VAL A 70 10.66 4.50 -1.31
N SER A 71 10.00 3.59 -0.59
CA SER A 71 9.90 3.65 0.87
C SER A 71 11.25 3.46 1.54
N PHE A 72 11.98 2.42 1.14
CA PHE A 72 13.19 2.02 1.85
C PHE A 72 14.45 2.69 1.33
N LYS A 73 14.58 2.81 0.01
CA LYS A 73 15.79 3.41 -0.57
C LYS A 73 15.73 4.92 -0.66
N GLU A 74 14.61 5.46 -1.10
CA GLU A 74 14.49 6.91 -1.29
C GLU A 74 14.12 7.63 0.01
N LEU A 75 13.11 7.15 0.71
CA LEU A 75 12.60 7.83 1.90
C LEU A 75 13.23 7.33 3.19
N LYS A 76 13.97 6.23 3.15
CA LYS A 76 14.63 5.66 4.33
C LYS A 76 13.67 5.31 5.45
N LEU A 77 12.46 4.87 5.10
CA LEU A 77 11.50 4.42 6.09
C LEU A 77 11.94 3.08 6.67
N ASN A 78 11.47 2.77 7.86
CA ASN A 78 11.75 1.50 8.53
C ASN A 78 10.71 0.44 8.24
N LYS A 79 9.46 0.85 8.04
CA LYS A 79 8.34 -0.09 7.95
C LYS A 79 7.28 0.45 7.01
N ILE A 80 6.75 -0.43 6.16
CA ILE A 80 5.54 -0.15 5.41
C ILE A 80 4.52 -1.23 5.72
N PHE A 81 3.22 -0.89 5.69
CA PHE A 81 2.19 -1.85 6.03
C PHE A 81 0.94 -1.62 5.19
N ILE A 82 0.16 -2.69 5.04
CA ILE A 82 -1.10 -2.64 4.32
C ILE A 82 -2.21 -2.93 5.33
N TYR A 83 -3.15 -2.00 5.41
CA TYR A 83 -4.30 -2.04 6.31
C TYR A 83 -5.49 -2.39 5.43
N ALA A 84 -5.92 -3.65 5.45
CA ALA A 84 -6.94 -4.14 4.53
C ALA A 84 -8.14 -4.67 5.30
N PHE A 85 -9.33 -4.23 4.87
CA PHE A 85 -10.57 -4.84 5.38
C PHE A 85 -10.59 -6.31 4.95
N ASP A 86 -11.01 -7.19 5.83
CA ASP A 86 -10.99 -8.63 5.55
C ASP A 86 -12.15 -9.02 4.61
N LEU A 87 -12.16 -8.36 3.44
CA LEU A 87 -13.13 -8.60 2.37
C LEU A 87 -12.47 -9.15 1.12
N ARG A 88 -11.14 -9.19 1.11
CA ARG A 88 -10.37 -9.59 -0.08
C ARG A 88 -9.27 -10.57 0.29
N PRO A 89 -9.63 -11.78 0.73
CA PRO A 89 -8.60 -12.73 1.19
C PRO A 89 -7.60 -13.14 0.11
N HIS A 90 -7.94 -12.99 -1.17
CA HIS A 90 -7.02 -13.29 -2.26
C HIS A 90 -5.83 -12.33 -2.32
N LEU A 91 -5.89 -11.21 -1.61
CA LEU A 91 -4.77 -10.28 -1.51
C LEU A 91 -3.64 -10.84 -0.65
N TYR A 92 -3.96 -11.60 0.39
CA TYR A 92 -2.95 -12.02 1.37
C TYR A 92 -1.83 -12.88 0.78
N PRO A 93 -2.13 -13.91 -0.04
CA PRO A 93 -1.04 -14.67 -0.65
C PRO A 93 -0.13 -13.83 -1.54
N VAL A 94 -0.69 -12.84 -2.22
CA VAL A 94 0.10 -11.94 -3.08
C VAL A 94 1.06 -11.11 -2.25
N LEU A 95 0.59 -10.57 -1.12
CA LEU A 95 1.43 -9.80 -0.22
C LEU A 95 2.54 -10.66 0.38
N GLU A 96 2.19 -11.86 0.82
CA GLU A 96 3.16 -12.76 1.44
C GLU A 96 4.22 -13.20 0.44
N LYS A 97 3.81 -13.45 -0.80
CA LYS A 97 4.75 -13.77 -1.88
C LYS A 97 5.72 -12.63 -2.16
N ASN A 98 5.32 -11.39 -1.89
CA ASN A 98 6.17 -10.22 -2.09
C ASN A 98 6.90 -9.79 -0.81
N GLY A 99 6.95 -10.66 0.19
CA GLY A 99 7.77 -10.44 1.38
C GLY A 99 7.07 -9.72 2.52
N PHE A 100 5.78 -9.42 2.38
CA PHE A 100 5.01 -8.89 3.51
C PHE A 100 4.62 -10.04 4.42
N ILE A 101 4.61 -9.78 5.72
CA ILE A 101 4.24 -10.79 6.71
C ILE A 101 2.98 -10.35 7.44
N PHE A 102 2.14 -11.32 7.79
CA PHE A 102 0.98 -11.07 8.63
C PHE A 102 1.46 -10.53 9.98
N GLU A 103 0.90 -9.41 10.40
CA GLU A 103 1.29 -8.81 11.66
C GLU A 103 0.16 -8.80 12.68
N ALA A 104 -1.06 -8.45 12.27
CA ALA A 104 -2.13 -8.27 13.22
C ALA A 104 -3.51 -8.44 12.57
N LYS A 105 -4.47 -8.87 13.41
CA LYS A 105 -5.87 -8.91 13.05
C LYS A 105 -6.63 -8.06 14.06
N LEU A 106 -7.29 -7.02 13.57
CA LEU A 106 -8.11 -6.14 14.41
C LEU A 106 -9.56 -6.55 14.21
N ARG A 107 -10.13 -7.16 15.24
CA ARG A 107 -11.47 -7.75 15.12
C ARG A 107 -12.55 -6.69 15.21
N LYS A 108 -13.52 -6.79 14.29
CA LYS A 108 -14.69 -5.89 14.24
C LYS A 108 -14.29 -4.44 14.32
N HIS A 109 -13.30 -4.09 13.52
CA HIS A 109 -12.61 -2.80 13.64
C HIS A 109 -13.23 -1.70 12.79
N VAL A 110 -13.81 -2.04 11.63
CA VAL A 110 -14.41 -1.07 10.73
C VAL A 110 -15.85 -1.46 10.42
N LYS A 111 -16.70 -0.45 10.26
CA LYS A 111 -18.10 -0.67 9.90
C LYS A 111 -18.27 -0.50 8.40
N VAL A 112 -18.71 -1.56 7.74
CA VAL A 112 -18.98 -1.56 6.30
C VAL A 112 -20.47 -1.87 6.13
N GLY A 113 -21.25 -0.87 5.77
CA GLY A 113 -22.71 -1.00 5.79
C GLY A 113 -23.19 -1.22 7.20
N GLU A 114 -23.89 -2.30 7.46
CA GLU A 114 -24.41 -2.64 8.79
C GLU A 114 -23.56 -3.69 9.50
N ILE A 115 -22.44 -4.10 8.89
CA ILE A 115 -21.60 -5.18 9.41
C ILE A 115 -20.25 -4.62 9.85
N PHE A 116 -19.75 -5.11 10.99
CA PHE A 116 -18.41 -4.77 11.46
C PHE A 116 -17.42 -5.80 10.93
N GLU A 117 -16.44 -5.34 10.17
CA GLU A 117 -15.45 -6.18 9.53
C GLU A 117 -14.13 -6.14 10.26
N ASP A 118 -13.38 -7.25 10.16
CA ASP A 118 -12.02 -7.30 10.67
C ASP A 118 -11.09 -6.54 9.74
N VAL A 119 -9.95 -6.12 10.29
CA VAL A 119 -8.86 -5.53 9.53
C VAL A 119 -7.63 -6.41 9.69
N ILE A 120 -7.00 -6.72 8.57
CA ILE A 120 -5.78 -7.53 8.55
C ILE A 120 -4.62 -6.62 8.16
N ILE A 121 -3.55 -6.68 8.96
CA ILE A 121 -2.35 -5.89 8.71
C ILE A 121 -1.22 -6.81 8.29
N HIS A 122 -0.64 -6.52 7.13
CA HIS A 122 0.58 -7.13 6.64
C HIS A 122 1.66 -6.05 6.59
N SER A 123 2.87 -6.41 6.97
CA SER A 123 3.96 -5.44 7.09
C SER A 123 5.23 -5.93 6.44
N LYS A 124 6.07 -4.98 6.04
CA LYS A 124 7.40 -5.26 5.53
C LYS A 124 8.37 -4.26 6.13
N PHE A 125 9.55 -4.74 6.52
CA PHE A 125 10.56 -3.93 7.20
C PHE A 125 11.75 -3.69 6.30
N ASN A 126 12.39 -2.54 6.49
CA ASN A 126 13.63 -2.20 5.79
C ASN A 126 14.78 -2.98 6.42
N GLU A 127 15.31 -3.92 5.67
CA GLU A 127 16.40 -4.78 6.16
C GLU A 127 17.79 -4.22 5.86
N ASP A 128 17.87 -3.14 5.08
CA ASP A 128 19.14 -2.54 4.66
C ASP A 128 19.59 -1.41 5.57
N LYS A 129 19.13 -1.33 6.78
CA LYS A 129 19.57 -0.25 7.69
C LYS A 129 20.83 -0.58 8.48
#